data_3e3b80775c2d8fdb0cd1239ac2795b6a
#
_entry.id   3e3b80775c2d8fdb0cd1239ac2795b6a
#
_cell.length_a   1.000
_cell.length_b   1.000
_cell.length_c   1.000
_cell.angle_alpha   90.00
_cell.angle_beta   90.00
_cell.angle_gamma   90.00
#
_symmetry.space_group_name_H-M   'P 1'
#
loop_
_entity.id
_entity.type
_entity.pdbx_description
1 polymer ?
#
loop_
_entity_poly.entity_id
_entity_poly.type
_entity_poly.pdbx_seq_one_letter_code
_entity_poly.pdbx_strand_id
1 'polypeptide(L)'
;MSFINIVPLNVFGGIPERRDLMYEEFAAWLDEKLENGLPDEAAAVNFNIYEEDNNGWSVQLVASDRFDAQDDEWACFEVYSSQEDLYYWEKEYSWEEAHEDVRELISAYLENGRYSDMLKNYRAVGFGFVDGDLELAYVRE
;
A
#
# COMPACT_ATOMS: atom_id res chain seq x y z
N MET A 1 20.31 11.52 5.82
CA MET A 1 20.06 11.42 5.23
C MET A 1 19.91 11.06 4.60
N SER A 2 19.48 11.17 4.85
CA SER A 2 19.18 10.95 4.10
C SER A 2 18.80 11.06 3.37
N PHE A 3 18.36 11.32 3.53
CA PHE A 3 17.92 11.44 2.63
C PHE A 3 17.94 11.38 1.94
N ILE A 4 17.87 11.50 2.16
CA ILE A 4 17.74 11.64 1.35
C ILE A 4 17.82 11.55 0.59
N ASN A 5 17.79 11.57 0.71
CA ASN A 5 17.71 11.60 -0.13
C ASN A 5 17.46 11.65 -0.72
N ILE A 6 17.45 11.80 -0.71
CA ILE A 6 17.12 12.18 -1.33
C ILE A 6 17.03 12.80 -1.92
N VAL A 7 17.19 13.03 -1.81
CA VAL A 7 16.96 13.80 -2.26
C VAL A 7 16.88 14.44 -2.85
N PRO A 8 17.01 14.71 -3.06
CA PRO A 8 16.75 15.47 -3.44
C PRO A 8 16.44 16.15 -3.87
N LEU A 9 16.26 16.30 -3.76
CA LEU A 9 15.77 16.96 -4.01
C LEU A 9 15.63 17.83 -4.29
N ASN A 10 15.80 18.01 -4.22
CA ASN A 10 15.64 19.00 -4.24
C ASN A 10 15.91 19.57 -4.02
N VAL A 11 16.32 19.31 -3.86
CA VAL A 11 16.58 19.96 -3.40
C VAL A 11 16.87 20.66 -3.05
N PHE A 12 17.36 20.39 -2.99
CA PHE A 12 17.70 21.27 -2.28
C PHE A 12 17.24 21.55 -0.92
N GLY A 13 17.55 21.13 0.11
CA GLY A 13 17.08 21.52 1.39
C GLY A 13 15.67 22.14 1.41
N GLY A 14 14.92 21.89 0.38
CA GLY A 14 13.60 22.47 0.25
C GLY A 14 12.55 21.75 1.09
N ILE A 15 11.36 22.34 1.14
CA ILE A 15 10.22 21.72 1.78
C ILE A 15 9.83 20.50 0.95
N PRO A 16 9.70 19.30 1.56
CA PRO A 16 9.31 18.11 0.81
C PRO A 16 7.97 18.33 0.10
N GLU A 17 7.85 17.80 -1.09
CA GLU A 17 6.59 17.82 -1.79
C GLU A 17 5.57 17.00 -1.02
N ARG A 18 4.30 17.35 -1.17
CA ARG A 18 3.21 16.65 -0.50
C ARG A 18 3.25 15.14 -0.76
N ARG A 19 3.59 14.76 -1.99
CA ARG A 19 3.70 13.35 -2.37
C ARG A 19 4.77 12.62 -1.55
N ASP A 20 5.91 13.28 -1.31
CA ASP A 20 6.99 12.67 -0.53
C ASP A 20 6.58 12.49 0.92
N LEU A 21 5.88 13.47 1.50
CA LEU A 21 5.36 13.36 2.86
C LEU A 21 4.33 12.23 2.95
N MET A 22 3.50 12.11 1.93
CA MET A 22 2.50 11.06 1.86
C MET A 22 3.16 9.68 1.85
N TYR A 23 4.23 9.53 1.06
CA TYR A 23 4.97 8.27 1.03
C TYR A 23 5.58 7.97 2.39
N GLU A 24 6.20 8.94 3.04
CA GLU A 24 6.83 8.72 4.34
C GLU A 24 5.81 8.27 5.38
N GLU A 25 4.63 8.86 5.38
CA GLU A 25 3.56 8.48 6.29
C GLU A 25 3.02 7.10 5.99
N PHE A 26 2.81 6.80 4.72
CA PHE A 26 2.35 5.48 4.28
C PHE A 26 3.37 4.42 4.65
N ALA A 27 4.65 4.68 4.38
CA ALA A 27 5.72 3.73 4.67
C ALA A 27 5.83 3.46 6.17
N ALA A 28 5.70 4.50 7.01
CA ALA A 28 5.75 4.33 8.45
C ALA A 28 4.59 3.47 8.95
N TRP A 29 3.39 3.71 8.42
CA TRP A 29 2.22 2.91 8.76
C TRP A 29 2.41 1.45 8.35
N LEU A 30 2.90 1.23 7.13
CA LEU A 30 3.08 -0.13 6.61
C LEU A 30 4.20 -0.87 7.34
N ASP A 31 5.29 -0.17 7.65
CA ASP A 31 6.37 -0.76 8.46
C ASP A 31 5.85 -1.30 9.79
N GLU A 32 4.97 -0.53 10.43
CA GLU A 32 4.39 -0.95 11.71
C GLU A 32 3.53 -2.20 11.55
N LYS A 33 2.77 -2.27 10.44
CA LYS A 33 1.92 -3.43 10.19
C LYS A 33 2.74 -4.69 9.90
N LEU A 34 3.93 -4.53 9.32
CA LEU A 34 4.73 -5.67 8.87
C LEU A 34 5.83 -6.08 9.84
N GLU A 35 6.12 -5.26 10.85
CA GLU A 35 7.31 -5.50 11.69
C GLU A 35 7.26 -6.82 12.46
N ASN A 36 6.09 -7.31 12.79
CA ASN A 36 5.93 -8.58 13.50
C ASN A 36 5.60 -9.75 12.55
N GLY A 37 5.65 -9.50 11.26
CA GLY A 37 5.30 -10.50 10.24
C GLY A 37 3.81 -10.66 10.08
N LEU A 38 3.43 -11.41 9.08
CA LEU A 38 2.04 -11.77 8.82
C LEU A 38 1.89 -13.26 9.16
N PRO A 39 0.64 -13.77 9.31
CA PRO A 39 0.45 -15.19 9.62
C PRO A 39 1.15 -16.09 8.61
N ASP A 40 1.60 -17.25 9.05
CA ASP A 40 2.29 -18.22 8.19
C ASP A 40 1.43 -18.66 7.02
N GLU A 41 0.11 -18.66 7.21
CA GLU A 41 -0.83 -19.06 6.15
C GLU A 41 -0.96 -18.04 5.04
N ALA A 42 -0.45 -16.82 5.23
CA ALA A 42 -0.57 -15.75 4.23
C ALA A 42 0.15 -16.15 2.94
N ALA A 43 -0.57 -16.10 1.84
CA ALA A 43 -0.04 -16.39 0.51
C ALA A 43 0.09 -15.13 -0.33
N ALA A 44 -0.76 -14.14 -0.11
CA ALA A 44 -0.79 -12.91 -0.90
C ALA A 44 -1.30 -11.77 -0.03
N VAL A 45 -0.99 -10.54 -0.46
CA VAL A 45 -1.32 -9.32 0.28
C VAL A 45 -2.16 -8.42 -0.61
N ASN A 46 -3.12 -7.72 -0.02
CA ASN A 46 -3.96 -6.78 -0.77
C ASN A 46 -4.18 -5.51 0.04
N PHE A 47 -4.20 -4.38 -0.67
CA PHE A 47 -4.49 -3.07 -0.07
C PHE A 47 -5.88 -2.65 -0.52
N ASN A 48 -6.82 -2.62 0.43
CA ASN A 48 -8.19 -2.18 0.17
C ASN A 48 -8.27 -0.66 0.31
N ILE A 49 -8.81 0.00 -0.72
CA ILE A 49 -8.96 1.45 -0.71
C ILE A 49 -10.40 1.78 -0.39
N TYR A 50 -10.60 2.76 0.49
CA TYR A 50 -11.93 3.25 0.87
C TYR A 50 -12.02 4.74 0.60
N GLU A 51 -13.17 5.17 0.08
CA GLU A 51 -13.51 6.58 0.02
C GLU A 51 -14.23 6.92 1.32
N GLU A 52 -13.74 7.95 2.02
CA GLU A 52 -14.29 8.39 3.28
C GLU A 52 -15.02 9.71 3.10
N ASP A 53 -15.64 10.21 4.16
CA ASP A 53 -16.34 11.49 4.11
C ASP A 53 -15.34 12.65 4.01
N ASN A 54 -15.82 13.79 3.52
CA ASN A 54 -15.07 15.06 3.52
C ASN A 54 -13.74 14.96 2.79
N ASN A 55 -13.76 14.38 1.58
CA ASN A 55 -12.56 14.23 0.76
C ASN A 55 -11.48 13.37 1.42
N GLY A 56 -11.90 12.47 2.32
CA GLY A 56 -11.00 11.54 2.97
C GLY A 56 -10.86 10.26 2.16
N TRP A 57 -9.71 9.62 2.31
CA TRP A 57 -9.39 8.34 1.67
C TRP A 57 -8.62 7.50 2.68
N SER A 58 -8.76 6.19 2.58
CA SER A 58 -7.98 5.32 3.47
C SER A 58 -7.61 4.02 2.78
N VAL A 59 -6.58 3.36 3.35
CA VAL A 59 -6.08 2.09 2.85
C VAL A 59 -5.98 1.13 4.02
N GLN A 60 -6.48 -0.09 3.80
CA GLN A 60 -6.41 -1.18 4.76
C GLN A 60 -5.49 -2.26 4.22
N LEU A 61 -4.67 -2.85 5.07
CA LEU A 61 -3.84 -4.00 4.69
C LEU A 61 -4.56 -5.29 5.05
N VAL A 62 -4.66 -6.20 4.08
CA VAL A 62 -5.15 -7.57 4.33
C VAL A 62 -4.18 -8.56 3.73
N ALA A 63 -4.17 -9.78 4.29
CA ALA A 63 -3.43 -10.89 3.73
C ALA A 63 -4.39 -12.06 3.57
N SER A 64 -4.24 -12.82 2.49
CA SER A 64 -5.11 -13.94 2.15
C SER A 64 -4.32 -15.23 2.12
N ASP A 65 -5.00 -16.38 2.33
CA ASP A 65 -4.34 -17.67 2.36
C ASP A 65 -4.19 -18.30 0.96
N ARG A 66 -4.57 -17.55 -0.09
CA ARG A 66 -4.50 -18.05 -1.47
C ARG A 66 -4.32 -16.91 -2.45
N PHE A 67 -3.96 -17.26 -3.67
CA PHE A 67 -3.86 -16.31 -4.76
C PHE A 67 -4.27 -17.00 -6.05
N ASP A 68 -5.05 -16.29 -6.89
CA ASP A 68 -5.46 -16.75 -8.21
C ASP A 68 -5.47 -15.55 -9.14
N ALA A 69 -4.55 -15.52 -10.11
CA ALA A 69 -4.43 -14.40 -11.03
C ALA A 69 -5.68 -14.24 -11.91
N GLN A 70 -6.53 -15.25 -12.00
CA GLN A 70 -7.72 -15.25 -12.84
C GLN A 70 -9.00 -14.92 -12.08
N ASP A 71 -8.92 -14.80 -10.76
CA ASP A 71 -10.13 -14.63 -9.93
C ASP A 71 -9.81 -13.76 -8.72
N ASP A 72 -10.28 -12.51 -8.75
CA ASP A 72 -10.02 -11.52 -7.71
C ASP A 72 -10.56 -11.92 -6.34
N GLU A 73 -11.43 -12.92 -6.27
CA GLU A 73 -11.98 -13.37 -5.00
C GLU A 73 -10.92 -13.88 -4.02
N TRP A 74 -9.71 -14.15 -4.51
CA TRP A 74 -8.63 -14.58 -3.62
C TRP A 74 -8.43 -13.62 -2.45
N ALA A 75 -8.64 -12.34 -2.70
CA ALA A 75 -8.43 -11.30 -1.68
C ALA A 75 -9.48 -11.34 -0.58
N CYS A 76 -10.56 -12.10 -0.75
CA CYS A 76 -11.62 -12.23 0.25
C CYS A 76 -11.33 -13.31 1.29
N PHE A 77 -10.32 -14.15 1.07
CA PHE A 77 -9.99 -15.26 1.99
C PHE A 77 -8.94 -14.80 3.00
N GLU A 78 -9.33 -13.85 3.84
CA GLU A 78 -8.43 -13.15 4.74
C GLU A 78 -7.97 -14.01 5.90
N VAL A 79 -6.66 -14.00 6.16
CA VAL A 79 -6.07 -14.55 7.38
C VAL A 79 -5.50 -13.44 8.26
N TYR A 80 -5.45 -12.21 7.75
CA TYR A 80 -5.00 -11.03 8.48
C TYR A 80 -5.71 -9.79 7.94
N SER A 81 -6.00 -8.87 8.81
CA SER A 81 -6.51 -7.55 8.44
C SER A 81 -6.01 -6.51 9.44
N SER A 82 -5.62 -5.34 8.94
CA SER A 82 -5.28 -4.22 9.83
C SER A 82 -6.54 -3.60 10.45
N GLN A 83 -7.71 -4.05 10.02
CA GLN A 83 -9.03 -3.65 10.53
C GLN A 83 -9.20 -2.12 10.48
N GLU A 84 -9.34 -1.47 11.63
CA GLU A 84 -9.56 -0.04 11.69
C GLU A 84 -8.27 0.77 11.75
N ASP A 85 -7.12 0.11 11.75
CA ASP A 85 -5.82 0.79 11.70
C ASP A 85 -5.46 1.01 10.24
N LEU A 86 -5.96 2.11 9.70
CA LEU A 86 -5.87 2.43 8.29
C LEU A 86 -4.90 3.56 8.06
N TYR A 87 -4.26 3.57 6.88
CA TYR A 87 -3.55 4.77 6.45
C TYR A 87 -4.58 5.72 5.86
N TYR A 88 -4.71 6.91 6.42
CA TYR A 88 -5.73 7.89 6.06
C TYR A 88 -5.08 9.16 5.51
N TRP A 89 -5.68 9.74 4.45
CA TRP A 89 -5.27 11.06 3.96
C TRP A 89 -6.48 11.80 3.41
N GLU A 90 -6.33 13.11 3.25
CA GLU A 90 -7.39 13.97 2.72
C GLU A 90 -6.89 14.69 1.49
N LYS A 91 -7.68 14.67 0.43
CA LYS A 91 -7.39 15.41 -0.77
C LYS A 91 -8.66 15.46 -1.63
N GLU A 92 -8.97 16.65 -2.13
CA GLU A 92 -10.12 16.83 -3.03
C GLU A 92 -9.69 16.46 -4.44
N TYR A 93 -10.02 15.26 -4.88
CA TYR A 93 -9.72 14.77 -6.23
C TYR A 93 -10.61 13.56 -6.52
N SER A 94 -10.50 13.01 -7.73
CA SER A 94 -11.32 11.89 -8.15
C SER A 94 -10.82 10.57 -7.57
N TRP A 95 -11.70 9.56 -7.59
CA TRP A 95 -11.28 8.23 -7.15
C TRP A 95 -10.16 7.67 -8.05
N GLU A 96 -10.16 8.03 -9.34
CA GLU A 96 -9.10 7.57 -10.25
C GLU A 96 -7.74 8.13 -9.81
N GLU A 97 -7.73 9.38 -9.38
CA GLU A 97 -6.50 10.01 -8.89
C GLU A 97 -6.05 9.39 -7.57
N ALA A 98 -7.01 9.08 -6.69
CA ALA A 98 -6.69 8.40 -5.43
C ALA A 98 -6.11 7.00 -5.71
N HIS A 99 -6.71 6.29 -6.65
CA HIS A 99 -6.23 4.96 -7.07
C HIS A 99 -4.79 5.06 -7.59
N GLU A 100 -4.50 6.08 -8.39
CA GLU A 100 -3.15 6.27 -8.93
C GLU A 100 -2.15 6.60 -7.83
N ASP A 101 -2.54 7.42 -6.85
CA ASP A 101 -1.67 7.71 -5.71
C ASP A 101 -1.33 6.43 -4.94
N VAL A 102 -2.30 5.56 -4.72
CA VAL A 102 -2.05 4.30 -4.02
C VAL A 102 -1.11 3.41 -4.83
N ARG A 103 -1.31 3.35 -6.16
CA ARG A 103 -0.40 2.60 -7.03
C ARG A 103 1.04 3.07 -6.84
N GLU A 104 1.23 4.39 -6.84
CA GLU A 104 2.57 4.96 -6.70
C GLU A 104 3.16 4.70 -5.33
N LEU A 105 2.35 4.79 -4.27
CA LEU A 105 2.80 4.50 -2.91
C LEU A 105 3.28 3.06 -2.78
N ILE A 106 2.49 2.12 -3.29
CA ILE A 106 2.83 0.70 -3.22
C ILE A 106 4.07 0.42 -4.06
N SER A 107 4.14 0.98 -5.27
CA SER A 107 5.29 0.77 -6.15
C SER A 107 6.58 1.30 -5.52
N ALA A 108 6.52 2.49 -4.91
CA ALA A 108 7.67 3.06 -4.23
C ALA A 108 8.09 2.20 -3.04
N TYR A 109 7.12 1.68 -2.28
CA TYR A 109 7.43 0.82 -1.15
C TYR A 109 8.08 -0.50 -1.59
N LEU A 110 7.59 -1.09 -2.67
CA LEU A 110 8.17 -2.33 -3.19
C LEU A 110 9.62 -2.14 -3.66
N GLU A 111 9.97 -0.92 -4.05
CA GLU A 111 11.35 -0.61 -4.45
C GLU A 111 12.24 -0.25 -3.26
N ASN A 112 11.71 0.52 -2.31
CA ASN A 112 12.53 1.18 -1.29
C ASN A 112 12.11 0.89 0.15
N GLY A 113 10.99 0.21 0.37
CA GLY A 113 10.45 0.03 1.71
C GLY A 113 11.28 -0.90 2.57
N ARG A 114 11.19 -0.69 3.87
CA ARG A 114 11.94 -1.49 4.84
C ARG A 114 11.65 -2.99 4.72
N TYR A 115 10.40 -3.34 4.43
CA TYR A 115 9.98 -4.74 4.32
C TYR A 115 9.60 -5.10 2.89
N SER A 116 10.21 -4.42 1.90
CA SER A 116 9.91 -4.70 0.51
C SER A 116 10.23 -6.15 0.13
N ASP A 117 11.34 -6.69 0.62
CA ASP A 117 11.71 -8.07 0.33
C ASP A 117 10.71 -9.06 0.92
N MET A 118 10.19 -8.75 2.11
CA MET A 118 9.15 -9.55 2.72
C MET A 118 7.90 -9.60 1.85
N LEU A 119 7.45 -8.44 1.36
CA LEU A 119 6.27 -8.37 0.50
C LEU A 119 6.48 -9.13 -0.80
N LYS A 120 7.69 -9.06 -1.38
CA LYS A 120 8.00 -9.73 -2.64
C LYS A 120 8.12 -11.23 -2.51
N ASN A 121 8.17 -11.74 -1.29
CA ASN A 121 8.15 -13.19 -1.07
C ASN A 121 6.75 -13.78 -1.10
N TYR A 122 5.72 -12.96 -0.99
CA TYR A 122 4.34 -13.43 -1.18
C TYR A 122 4.07 -13.63 -2.67
N ARG A 123 3.04 -14.39 -2.99
CA ARG A 123 2.73 -14.72 -4.38
C ARG A 123 2.30 -13.50 -5.16
N ALA A 124 1.65 -12.54 -4.50
CA ALA A 124 1.21 -11.32 -5.17
C ALA A 124 0.93 -10.22 -4.16
N VAL A 125 0.99 -8.98 -4.65
CA VAL A 125 0.54 -7.79 -3.92
C VAL A 125 -0.48 -7.09 -4.80
N GLY A 126 -1.72 -6.99 -4.31
CA GLY A 126 -2.81 -6.37 -5.03
C GLY A 126 -3.30 -5.10 -4.35
N PHE A 127 -4.11 -4.34 -5.04
CA PHE A 127 -4.76 -3.15 -4.48
C PHE A 127 -5.99 -2.80 -5.31
N GLY A 128 -6.94 -2.11 -4.68
CA GLY A 128 -8.12 -1.62 -5.37
C GLY A 128 -9.15 -1.15 -4.38
N PHE A 129 -10.16 -0.44 -4.90
CA PHE A 129 -11.30 -0.06 -4.07
C PHE A 129 -12.08 -1.30 -3.69
N VAL A 130 -12.63 -1.33 -2.47
CA VAL A 130 -13.30 -2.53 -1.95
C VAL A 130 -14.51 -2.94 -2.79
N ASP A 131 -15.13 -2.01 -3.50
CA ASP A 131 -16.27 -2.29 -4.36
C ASP A 131 -15.91 -2.21 -5.84
N GLY A 132 -14.63 -2.21 -6.17
CA GLY A 132 -14.15 -2.13 -7.54
C GLY A 132 -13.26 -3.31 -7.91
N ASP A 133 -12.65 -3.19 -9.08
CA ASP A 133 -11.73 -4.22 -9.59
C ASP A 133 -10.40 -4.16 -8.85
N LEU A 134 -9.79 -5.32 -8.69
CA LEU A 134 -8.49 -5.44 -8.04
C LEU A 134 -7.39 -5.41 -9.10
N GLU A 135 -6.32 -4.70 -8.80
CA GLU A 135 -5.16 -4.61 -9.68
C GLU A 135 -3.96 -5.23 -8.98
N LEU A 136 -3.07 -5.84 -9.74
CA LEU A 136 -1.86 -6.47 -9.18
C LEU A 136 -0.68 -5.54 -9.34
N ALA A 137 -0.08 -5.13 -8.21
CA ALA A 137 1.13 -4.31 -8.20
C ALA A 137 2.37 -5.18 -8.38
N TYR A 138 2.30 -6.45 -7.99
CA TYR A 138 3.43 -7.37 -8.05
C TYR A 138 2.92 -8.80 -8.08
N VAL A 139 3.54 -9.64 -8.90
CA VAL A 139 3.31 -11.07 -8.91
C VAL A 139 4.67 -11.76 -8.92
N ARG A 140 4.89 -12.66 -7.97
CA ARG A 140 6.14 -13.40 -7.87
C ARG A 140 6.18 -14.49 -8.94
N GLU A 141 7.29 -14.57 -9.61
CA GLU A 141 7.49 -15.61 -10.62
C GLU A 141 8.07 -16.89 -10.04
#